data_e40672916a79072efb60ed4f5f91ed38
#
_entry.id   e40672916a79072efb60ed4f5f91ed38
#
_cell.length_a   1.000
_cell.length_b   1.000
_cell.length_c   1.000
_cell.angle_alpha   90.00
_cell.angle_beta   90.00
_cell.angle_gamma   90.00
#
_symmetry.space_group_name_H-M   'P 1'
#
loop_
_entity.id
_entity.type
_entity.pdbx_description
1 polymer ?
#
loop_
_entity_poly.entity_id
_entity_poly.type
_entity_poly.pdbx_seq_one_letter_code
_entity_poly.pdbx_strand_id
1 'polypeptide(L)'
;MTYISLQDPELGRLMKSRSRLGSRAPGYAAIVFGLPFIETHHTDTMATDGTSIYFNRTFVQRSTDDELLAVLFHEGLHVQLGHHLRRGNIDPTLWNVAADYAINLIVQQARLSLPDGALLDEQYRGLTAEQIVRLLKQKQPDQPDQPEQPQPPQ
;
A
#
# COMPACT_ATOMS: atom_id res chain seq x y z
N MET A 1 -4.09 12.29 25.19
CA MET A 1 -5.13 11.94 24.20
C MET A 1 -5.44 13.20 23.40
N THR A 2 -4.88 13.28 22.20
CA THR A 2 -5.24 14.38 21.30
C THR A 2 -6.59 14.01 20.67
N TYR A 3 -7.63 14.72 21.05
CA TYR A 3 -8.91 14.65 20.35
C TYR A 3 -8.65 15.08 18.91
N ILE A 4 -8.61 14.12 17.99
CA ILE A 4 -8.55 14.41 16.57
C ILE A 4 -9.86 15.11 16.26
N SER A 5 -9.76 16.38 15.97
CA SER A 5 -10.91 17.23 15.70
C SER A 5 -11.71 16.61 14.53
N LEU A 6 -13.01 16.41 14.74
CA LEU A 6 -13.97 16.11 13.68
C LEU A 6 -14.01 17.19 12.58
N GLN A 7 -13.17 18.23 12.73
CA GLN A 7 -12.99 19.35 11.83
C GLN A 7 -11.74 19.26 10.95
N ASP A 8 -10.94 18.17 11.03
CA ASP A 8 -9.81 17.95 10.12
C ASP A 8 -10.34 17.49 8.75
N PRO A 9 -10.26 18.32 7.70
CA PRO A 9 -10.87 18.00 6.41
C PRO A 9 -10.22 16.78 5.72
N GLU A 10 -8.92 16.60 5.86
CA GLU A 10 -8.21 15.48 5.25
C GLU A 10 -8.54 14.17 5.95
N LEU A 11 -8.56 14.18 7.27
CA LEU A 11 -8.98 13.01 8.04
C LEU A 11 -10.46 12.66 7.75
N GLY A 12 -11.31 13.67 7.63
CA GLY A 12 -12.72 13.50 7.24
C GLY A 12 -12.87 12.82 5.87
N ARG A 13 -12.04 13.21 4.90
CA ARG A 13 -12.01 12.57 3.58
C ARG A 13 -11.56 11.12 3.64
N LEU A 14 -10.55 10.81 4.44
CA LEU A 14 -10.09 9.43 4.65
C LEU A 14 -11.14 8.55 5.33
N MET A 15 -11.82 9.07 6.33
CA MET A 15 -12.90 8.36 7.02
C MET A 15 -14.09 8.11 6.09
N LYS A 16 -14.43 9.07 5.24
CA LYS A 16 -15.46 8.92 4.20
C LYS A 16 -15.07 7.89 3.15
N SER A 17 -13.82 7.89 2.71
CA SER A 17 -13.28 6.87 1.79
C SER A 17 -13.35 5.47 2.39
N ARG A 18 -13.03 5.33 3.68
CA ARG A 18 -13.16 4.06 4.41
C ARG A 18 -14.61 3.56 4.44
N SER A 19 -15.56 4.44 4.66
CA SER A 19 -16.99 4.11 4.64
C SER A 19 -17.45 3.69 3.24
N ARG A 20 -16.98 4.38 2.19
CA ARG A 20 -17.23 4.00 0.79
C ARG A 20 -16.64 2.63 0.46
N LEU A 21 -15.45 2.32 0.96
CA LEU A 21 -14.84 1.00 0.80
C LEU A 21 -15.73 -0.10 1.39
N GLY A 22 -16.35 0.16 2.53
CA GLY A 22 -17.32 -0.74 3.15
C GLY A 22 -18.49 -1.12 2.24
N SER A 23 -18.94 -0.19 1.41
CA SER A 23 -20.02 -0.42 0.44
C SER A 23 -19.54 -1.09 -0.85
N ARG A 24 -18.30 -0.82 -1.27
CA ARG A 24 -17.75 -1.30 -2.54
C ARG A 24 -17.08 -2.66 -2.44
N ALA A 25 -16.39 -2.93 -1.32
CA ALA A 25 -15.63 -4.14 -1.08
C ALA A 25 -15.74 -4.58 0.39
N PRO A 26 -16.93 -5.02 0.85
CA PRO A 26 -17.18 -5.27 2.27
C PRO A 26 -16.27 -6.33 2.89
N GLY A 27 -15.87 -7.36 2.11
CA GLY A 27 -14.94 -8.39 2.59
C GLY A 27 -13.55 -7.88 2.91
N TYR A 28 -13.12 -6.79 2.29
CA TYR A 28 -11.81 -6.17 2.53
C TYR A 28 -11.88 -5.01 3.53
N ALA A 29 -13.02 -4.36 3.62
CA ALA A 29 -13.22 -3.17 4.44
C ALA A 29 -13.04 -3.45 5.94
N ALA A 30 -13.39 -4.63 6.41
CA ALA A 30 -13.32 -4.99 7.82
C ALA A 30 -11.92 -4.78 8.41
N ILE A 31 -10.87 -5.08 7.66
CA ILE A 31 -9.48 -4.88 8.10
C ILE A 31 -9.19 -3.39 8.22
N VAL A 32 -9.54 -2.61 7.21
CA VAL A 32 -9.26 -1.17 7.16
C VAL A 32 -9.99 -0.42 8.28
N PHE A 33 -11.21 -0.85 8.63
CA PHE A 33 -11.97 -0.24 9.72
C PHE A 33 -11.29 -0.35 11.09
N GLY A 34 -10.47 -1.39 11.30
CA GLY A 34 -9.73 -1.61 12.53
C GLY A 34 -8.41 -0.83 12.62
N LEU A 35 -7.97 -0.18 11.55
CA LEU A 35 -6.67 0.49 11.49
C LEU A 35 -6.82 2.00 11.72
N PRO A 36 -6.09 2.60 12.67
CA PRO A 36 -6.07 4.04 12.85
C PRO A 36 -5.34 4.74 11.70
N PHE A 37 -5.76 5.96 11.37
CA PHE A 37 -5.04 6.87 10.49
C PHE A 37 -4.04 7.70 11.29
N ILE A 38 -2.78 7.72 10.84
CA ILE A 38 -1.69 8.49 11.46
C ILE A 38 -1.03 9.35 10.40
N GLU A 39 -1.02 10.67 10.64
CA GLU A 39 -0.30 11.60 9.77
C GLU A 39 1.21 11.42 9.92
N THR A 40 1.92 11.44 8.80
CA THR A 40 3.38 11.30 8.78
C THR A 40 4.01 12.09 7.63
N HIS A 41 5.29 12.45 7.81
CA HIS A 41 6.15 13.00 6.76
C HIS A 41 7.15 11.98 6.22
N HIS A 42 7.13 10.74 6.72
CA HIS A 42 8.05 9.68 6.30
C HIS A 42 7.65 8.98 5.00
N THR A 43 6.48 9.26 4.49
CA THR A 43 6.03 8.82 3.15
C THR A 43 5.46 10.01 2.39
N ASP A 44 5.61 10.01 1.08
CA ASP A 44 5.02 11.04 0.20
C ASP A 44 3.55 10.75 -0.16
N THR A 45 3.06 9.57 0.18
CA THR A 45 1.72 9.09 -0.15
C THR A 45 1.00 8.52 1.07
N MET A 46 0.68 7.26 1.05
CA MET A 46 0.17 6.46 2.16
C MET A 46 0.99 5.19 2.30
N ALA A 47 1.01 4.63 3.50
CA ALA A 47 1.70 3.39 3.81
C ALA A 47 1.00 2.66 4.96
N THR A 48 1.33 1.40 5.15
CA THR A 48 0.89 0.62 6.31
C THR A 48 2.01 -0.25 6.85
N ASP A 49 2.01 -0.44 8.16
CA ASP A 49 2.85 -1.41 8.87
C ASP A 49 2.04 -2.64 9.37
N GLY A 50 0.77 -2.72 8.97
CA GLY A 50 -0.16 -3.75 9.42
C GLY A 50 -0.94 -3.40 10.68
N THR A 51 -0.57 -2.34 11.40
CA THR A 51 -1.24 -1.88 12.63
C THR A 51 -1.89 -0.51 12.47
N SER A 52 -1.43 0.29 11.53
CA SER A 52 -1.91 1.64 11.24
C SER A 52 -1.83 1.93 9.76
N ILE A 53 -2.61 2.91 9.30
CA ILE A 53 -2.48 3.50 7.97
C ILE A 53 -1.88 4.89 8.15
N TYR A 54 -0.68 5.08 7.60
CA TYR A 54 0.03 6.34 7.61
C TYR A 54 -0.33 7.14 6.37
N PHE A 55 -0.52 8.43 6.51
CA PHE A 55 -0.83 9.29 5.38
C PHE A 55 -0.02 10.59 5.39
N ASN A 56 0.36 11.03 4.20
CA ASN A 56 0.90 12.36 3.98
C ASN A 56 -0.25 13.31 3.67
N ARG A 57 -0.34 14.41 4.42
CA ARG A 57 -1.44 15.38 4.30
C ARG A 57 -1.53 15.99 2.91
N THR A 58 -0.40 16.38 2.34
CA THR A 58 -0.35 16.97 0.99
C THR A 58 -0.83 15.99 -0.07
N PHE A 59 -0.48 14.71 0.07
CA PHE A 59 -1.01 13.68 -0.83
C PHE A 59 -2.54 13.58 -0.76
N VAL A 60 -3.11 13.59 0.44
CA VAL A 60 -4.58 13.56 0.61
C VAL A 60 -5.23 14.80 0.00
N GLN A 61 -4.64 15.97 0.21
CA GLN A 61 -5.15 17.24 -0.34
C GLN A 61 -5.21 17.24 -1.87
N ARG A 62 -4.18 16.73 -2.53
CA ARG A 62 -4.08 16.72 -4.01
C ARG A 62 -4.82 15.56 -4.68
N SER A 63 -5.20 14.53 -3.93
CA SER A 63 -5.86 13.33 -4.46
C SER A 63 -7.35 13.55 -4.61
N THR A 64 -7.94 12.95 -5.65
CA THR A 64 -9.39 12.85 -5.78
C THR A 64 -9.96 11.86 -4.78
N ASP A 65 -11.25 11.92 -4.51
CA ASP A 65 -11.91 10.96 -3.61
C ASP A 65 -11.85 9.52 -4.16
N ASP A 66 -11.89 9.36 -5.48
CA ASP A 66 -11.76 8.04 -6.12
C ASP A 66 -10.33 7.49 -6.00
N GLU A 67 -9.32 8.34 -6.13
CA GLU A 67 -7.92 7.96 -5.89
C GLU A 67 -7.70 7.57 -4.42
N LEU A 68 -8.24 8.32 -3.47
CA LEU A 68 -8.16 7.98 -2.04
C LEU A 68 -8.81 6.62 -1.74
N LEU A 69 -9.95 6.34 -2.36
CA LEU A 69 -10.61 5.05 -2.21
C LEU A 69 -9.72 3.90 -2.73
N ALA A 70 -9.12 4.08 -3.90
CA ALA A 70 -8.24 3.08 -4.50
C ALA A 70 -6.96 2.86 -3.66
N VAL A 71 -6.34 3.93 -3.19
CA VAL A 71 -5.12 3.85 -2.35
C VAL A 71 -5.44 3.21 -1.01
N LEU A 72 -6.57 3.54 -0.40
CA LEU A 72 -6.99 2.93 0.86
C LEU A 72 -7.24 1.42 0.70
N PHE A 73 -7.86 1.02 -0.39
CA PHE A 73 -8.03 -0.40 -0.73
C PHE A 73 -6.68 -1.09 -0.93
N HIS A 74 -5.76 -0.46 -1.63
CA HIS A 74 -4.39 -0.93 -1.83
C HIS A 74 -3.69 -1.19 -0.48
N GLU A 75 -3.70 -0.22 0.44
CA GLU A 75 -3.08 -0.39 1.75
C GLU A 75 -3.75 -1.51 2.57
N GLY A 76 -5.07 -1.61 2.51
CA GLY A 76 -5.82 -2.69 3.15
C GLY A 76 -5.45 -4.07 2.60
N LEU A 77 -5.19 -4.19 1.31
CA LEU A 77 -4.75 -5.44 0.68
C LEU A 77 -3.34 -5.85 1.13
N HIS A 78 -2.42 -4.90 1.34
CA HIS A 78 -1.11 -5.21 1.93
C HIS A 78 -1.26 -5.88 3.30
N VAL A 79 -2.16 -5.37 4.13
CA VAL A 79 -2.43 -5.95 5.45
C VAL A 79 -3.08 -7.33 5.33
N GLN A 80 -4.12 -7.44 4.51
CA GLN A 80 -4.87 -8.69 4.34
C GLN A 80 -4.00 -9.83 3.78
N LEU A 81 -3.13 -9.52 2.82
CA LEU A 81 -2.24 -10.50 2.23
C LEU A 81 -0.96 -10.72 3.06
N GLY A 82 -0.81 -10.01 4.18
CA GLY A 82 0.31 -10.17 5.10
C GLY A 82 1.66 -9.78 4.51
N HIS A 83 1.71 -8.85 3.56
CA HIS A 83 2.95 -8.45 2.89
C HIS A 83 3.98 -7.89 3.86
N HIS A 84 3.54 -7.20 4.92
CA HIS A 84 4.42 -6.69 5.98
C HIS A 84 5.07 -7.80 6.84
N LEU A 85 4.57 -9.04 6.77
CA LEU A 85 5.06 -10.19 7.52
C LEU A 85 5.84 -11.20 6.67
N ARG A 86 5.66 -11.19 5.36
CA ARG A 86 6.11 -12.27 4.47
C ARG A 86 7.39 -11.97 3.71
N ARG A 87 7.96 -10.78 3.86
CA ARG A 87 9.16 -10.37 3.12
C ARG A 87 10.38 -11.27 3.37
N GLY A 88 10.58 -11.72 4.59
CA GLY A 88 11.78 -12.48 4.97
C GLY A 88 13.05 -11.69 4.66
N ASN A 89 14.00 -12.34 3.99
CA ASN A 89 15.30 -11.75 3.60
C ASN A 89 15.29 -11.11 2.20
N ILE A 90 14.12 -10.96 1.58
CA ILE A 90 14.02 -10.30 0.27
C ILE A 90 14.32 -8.82 0.43
N ASP A 91 15.07 -8.25 -0.52
CA ASP A 91 15.34 -6.81 -0.56
C ASP A 91 14.04 -6.01 -0.42
N PRO A 92 13.97 -5.01 0.50
CA PRO A 92 12.73 -4.27 0.75
C PRO A 92 12.17 -3.58 -0.49
N THR A 93 13.00 -2.99 -1.33
CA THR A 93 12.57 -2.31 -2.55
C THR A 93 11.99 -3.31 -3.55
N LEU A 94 12.65 -4.42 -3.76
CA LEU A 94 12.16 -5.48 -4.65
C LEU A 94 10.84 -6.07 -4.14
N TRP A 95 10.74 -6.31 -2.83
CA TRP A 95 9.52 -6.81 -2.21
C TRP A 95 8.34 -5.84 -2.40
N ASN A 96 8.55 -4.55 -2.15
CA ASN A 96 7.52 -3.53 -2.31
C ASN A 96 7.03 -3.44 -3.75
N VAL A 97 7.94 -3.47 -4.72
CA VAL A 97 7.58 -3.48 -6.15
C VAL A 97 6.74 -4.71 -6.50
N ALA A 98 7.16 -5.89 -6.08
CA ALA A 98 6.44 -7.13 -6.35
C ALA A 98 5.05 -7.16 -5.68
N ALA A 99 4.97 -6.72 -4.43
CA ALA A 99 3.71 -6.63 -3.70
C ALA A 99 2.75 -5.64 -4.35
N ASP A 100 3.23 -4.49 -4.82
CA ASP A 100 2.41 -3.51 -5.52
C ASP A 100 1.89 -4.05 -6.86
N TYR A 101 2.70 -4.75 -7.64
CA TYR A 101 2.22 -5.42 -8.84
C TYR A 101 1.11 -6.44 -8.56
N ALA A 102 1.24 -7.21 -7.49
CA ALA A 102 0.22 -8.18 -7.09
C ALA A 102 -1.10 -7.48 -6.70
N ILE A 103 -1.01 -6.41 -5.92
CA ILE A 103 -2.17 -5.70 -5.37
C ILE A 103 -2.87 -4.85 -6.42
N ASN A 104 -2.15 -4.11 -7.24
CA ASN A 104 -2.75 -3.15 -8.17
C ASN A 104 -3.64 -3.82 -9.21
N LEU A 105 -3.36 -5.05 -9.60
CA LEU A 105 -4.27 -5.83 -10.45
C LEU A 105 -5.59 -6.17 -9.75
N ILE A 106 -5.56 -6.40 -8.44
CA ILE A 106 -6.78 -6.62 -7.64
C ILE A 106 -7.58 -5.32 -7.53
N VAL A 107 -6.92 -4.20 -7.29
CA VAL A 107 -7.57 -2.87 -7.24
C VAL A 107 -8.23 -2.55 -8.59
N GLN A 108 -7.54 -2.79 -9.69
CA GLN A 108 -8.08 -2.61 -11.03
C GLN A 108 -9.31 -3.50 -11.29
N GLN A 109 -9.25 -4.75 -10.88
CA GLN A 109 -10.36 -5.69 -11.02
C GLN A 109 -11.61 -5.24 -10.23
N ALA A 110 -11.41 -4.54 -9.11
CA ALA A 110 -12.48 -3.93 -8.33
C ALA A 110 -13.03 -2.64 -8.98
N ARG A 111 -12.51 -2.25 -10.15
CA ARG A 111 -12.89 -1.05 -10.91
C ARG A 111 -12.67 0.25 -10.12
N LEU A 112 -11.58 0.31 -9.39
CA LEU A 112 -11.12 1.51 -8.70
C LEU A 112 -10.02 2.19 -9.50
N SER A 113 -9.98 3.52 -9.44
CA SER A 113 -9.03 4.37 -10.18
C SER A 113 -7.70 4.43 -9.45
N LEU A 114 -6.69 3.72 -9.96
CA LEU A 114 -5.32 3.85 -9.44
C LEU A 114 -4.75 5.23 -9.80
N PRO A 115 -3.90 5.83 -8.93
CA PRO A 115 -3.14 7.01 -9.25
C PRO A 115 -2.23 6.81 -10.48
N ASP A 116 -1.91 7.89 -11.18
CA ASP A 116 -0.93 7.88 -12.26
C ASP A 116 0.42 7.38 -11.75
N GLY A 117 1.09 6.54 -12.53
CA GLY A 117 2.38 5.95 -12.18
C GLY A 117 2.30 4.70 -11.29
N ALA A 118 1.09 4.22 -10.95
CA ALA A 118 0.94 2.96 -10.23
C ALA A 118 1.52 1.78 -11.05
N LEU A 119 2.22 0.88 -10.36
CA LEU A 119 2.79 -0.32 -10.97
C LEU A 119 1.68 -1.28 -11.38
N LEU A 120 1.51 -1.48 -12.67
CA LEU A 120 0.47 -2.32 -13.24
C LEU A 120 1.00 -3.09 -14.45
N ASP A 121 0.98 -4.41 -14.38
CA ASP A 121 1.39 -5.27 -15.47
C ASP A 121 0.57 -6.56 -15.46
N GLU A 122 -0.16 -6.78 -16.53
CA GLU A 122 -1.11 -7.88 -16.69
C GLU A 122 -0.43 -9.27 -16.58
N GLN A 123 0.86 -9.37 -16.93
CA GLN A 123 1.59 -10.64 -16.81
C GLN A 123 1.63 -11.21 -15.39
N TYR A 124 1.45 -10.35 -14.38
CA TYR A 124 1.49 -10.76 -12.97
C TYR A 124 0.12 -11.10 -12.38
N ARG A 125 -0.94 -11.11 -13.19
CA ARG A 125 -2.29 -11.41 -12.72
C ARG A 125 -2.36 -12.79 -12.05
N GLY A 126 -2.92 -12.81 -10.84
CA GLY A 126 -3.08 -14.04 -10.05
C GLY A 126 -1.80 -14.56 -9.41
N LEU A 127 -0.67 -13.86 -9.54
CA LEU A 127 0.58 -14.24 -8.91
C LEU A 127 0.71 -13.65 -7.51
N THR A 128 1.40 -14.37 -6.63
CA THR A 128 1.79 -13.87 -5.31
C THR A 128 3.01 -12.94 -5.43
N ALA A 129 3.24 -12.10 -4.41
CA ALA A 129 4.42 -11.25 -4.37
C ALA A 129 5.72 -12.06 -4.50
N GLU A 130 5.80 -13.24 -3.87
CA GLU A 130 6.97 -14.14 -3.94
C GLU A 130 7.21 -14.66 -5.35
N GLN A 131 6.16 -14.99 -6.08
CA GLN A 131 6.26 -15.43 -7.48
C GLN A 131 6.74 -14.29 -8.37
N ILE A 132 6.23 -13.08 -8.14
CA ILE A 132 6.64 -11.88 -8.90
C ILE A 132 8.11 -11.54 -8.62
N VAL A 133 8.57 -11.62 -7.36
CA VAL A 133 9.98 -11.44 -7.01
C VAL A 133 10.87 -12.37 -7.85
N ARG A 134 10.50 -13.64 -7.98
CA ARG A 134 11.29 -14.61 -8.78
C ARG A 134 11.36 -14.18 -10.25
N LEU A 135 10.24 -13.72 -10.82
CA LEU A 135 10.22 -13.26 -12.20
C LEU A 135 11.03 -11.97 -12.42
N LEU A 136 10.95 -11.03 -11.47
CA LEU A 136 11.73 -9.80 -11.53
C LEU A 136 13.24 -10.06 -11.45
N LYS A 137 13.67 -10.99 -10.59
CA LYS A 137 15.09 -11.41 -10.51
C LYS A 137 15.57 -12.08 -11.80
N GLN A 138 14.74 -12.85 -12.48
CA GLN A 138 15.09 -13.49 -13.74
C GLN A 138 15.30 -12.49 -14.89
N LYS A 139 14.62 -11.35 -14.84
CA LYS A 139 14.75 -10.27 -15.84
C LYS A 139 15.99 -9.41 -15.65
N GLN A 140 16.67 -9.50 -14.53
CA GLN A 140 17.92 -8.84 -14.20
C GLN A 140 19.02 -9.89 -13.93
N PRO A 141 19.48 -10.63 -14.94
CA PRO A 141 20.63 -11.51 -14.77
C PRO A 141 21.87 -10.65 -14.69
N ASP A 142 22.63 -10.64 -13.62
CA ASP A 142 23.91 -9.95 -13.41
C ASP A 142 23.86 -8.59 -12.68
N GLN A 143 23.30 -8.54 -11.49
CA GLN A 143 23.91 -7.77 -10.42
C GLN A 143 24.43 -8.76 -9.38
N PRO A 144 25.78 -8.86 -9.23
CA PRO A 144 26.34 -9.65 -8.13
C PRO A 144 25.81 -9.09 -6.80
N ASP A 145 25.48 -10.00 -5.88
CA ASP A 145 25.10 -9.65 -4.51
C ASP A 145 26.10 -8.61 -3.98
N GLN A 146 25.68 -7.37 -3.83
CA GLN A 146 26.50 -6.40 -3.13
C GLN A 146 26.58 -6.85 -1.65
N PRO A 147 27.78 -7.01 -1.09
CA PRO A 147 27.89 -7.35 0.30
C PRO A 147 27.20 -6.29 1.15
N GLU A 148 26.35 -6.73 2.08
CA GLU A 148 25.70 -5.86 3.05
C GLU A 148 26.72 -4.90 3.66
N GLN A 149 26.54 -3.61 3.41
CA GLN A 149 27.26 -2.60 4.18
C GLN A 149 26.70 -2.63 5.60
N PRO A 150 27.55 -2.74 6.61
CA PRO A 150 27.10 -2.72 8.01
C PRO A 150 26.40 -1.40 8.27
N GLN A 151 25.14 -1.48 8.73
CA GLN A 151 24.42 -0.29 9.18
C GLN A 151 25.13 0.28 10.40
N PRO A 152 25.31 1.60 10.48
CA PRO A 152 25.87 2.21 11.70
C PRO A 152 24.92 1.95 12.88
N PRO A 153 25.45 1.77 14.09
CA PRO A 153 24.63 1.55 15.28
C PRO A 153 23.76 2.78 15.53
N GLN A 154 22.45 2.50 15.78
CA GLN A 154 21.51 3.53 16.21
C GLN A 154 21.71 3.85 17.68
#